data_a78febf69aa0aaf1d586e99d036a0b80
#
_entry.id   a78febf69aa0aaf1d586e99d036a0b80
#
_cell.length_a   1.000
_cell.length_b   1.000
_cell.length_c   1.000
_cell.angle_alpha   90.00
_cell.angle_beta   90.00
_cell.angle_gamma   90.00
#
_symmetry.space_group_name_H-M   'P 1'
#
loop_
_entity.id
_entity.type
_entity.pdbx_description
1 polymer ?
#
loop_
_entity_poly.entity_id
_entity_poly.type
_entity_poly.pdbx_seq_one_letter_code
_entity_poly.pdbx_strand_id
1 'polypeptide(L)'
;MNKIFASALMAVAMLGSVSEAEACSNFIVGKKASVDGSVMCSYSADDYGMFQYLCHYPAAKHAKGEMRKIFDWDSNKYHGEIPEAAETYNVIGNINEWQVTIGETTYGGREEMVDSTGIMDYGSLIYVALQRSKTAREAIKVMTTLANTYGYNSGGETFTICDPNEAWIMEMMGKGAGSKGAVWVALRIPDDAICAHANQSRIGKFNMKDKKNVMYAKDVVSFARSKGWFKGKDADFSWKMAYAKPDFSGRRFCDARAWAMLNHFYDMSPYLDWALGKNPDAQDMPLWVVPNKKVSVKDVENVMRDHYESTPLSVADGSDIGGGIWEMPYRPTPLMYKVDGKQYFNERPVSTQQTGFVFVSQMRSWLPREIGGVFWFANDDANMAAFTPVYCSMTERPECYNTPGVDAVHFSKKNAYWVCNMTSNMVYPRYSLMFPTLKEVRDSLDNSYFAAQAGVEKKAQELYAQNPQAAVKYLNGYSVEKAQQMLARWNQLFEFMVVKYNDMIIKPTDKNGTFKKTPYGLGATPVRPGYPEKFAKQLVKQSGDKFLVPEEKK
;
A
#
# COMPACT_ATOMS: atom_id res chain seq x y z
N MET A 1 6.67 -61.97 -20.57
CA MET A 1 8.06 -62.08 -20.10
C MET A 1 8.69 -60.71 -20.12
N ASN A 2 9.23 -60.38 -18.98
CA ASN A 2 10.16 -59.28 -18.64
C ASN A 2 9.81 -57.83 -18.97
N LYS A 3 9.33 -57.22 -18.01
CA LYS A 3 9.47 -55.90 -17.37
C LYS A 3 10.85 -55.27 -17.58
N ILE A 4 10.89 -54.07 -18.17
CA ILE A 4 11.85 -53.03 -17.81
C ILE A 4 11.06 -51.76 -17.67
N PHE A 5 10.73 -51.40 -16.43
CA PHE A 5 10.32 -50.05 -16.05
C PHE A 5 11.59 -49.23 -15.89
N ALA A 6 11.83 -48.36 -16.81
CA ALA A 6 12.82 -47.30 -16.64
C ALA A 6 12.20 -46.24 -15.71
N SER A 7 12.71 -46.16 -14.49
CA SER A 7 12.44 -45.11 -13.53
C SER A 7 13.04 -43.81 -14.08
N ALA A 8 12.22 -42.98 -14.69
CA ALA A 8 12.57 -41.56 -14.91
C ALA A 8 12.52 -40.87 -13.55
N LEU A 9 13.69 -40.64 -12.95
CA LEU A 9 13.86 -39.73 -11.85
C LEU A 9 13.50 -38.33 -12.36
N MET A 10 12.29 -37.88 -12.06
CA MET A 10 11.97 -36.47 -12.11
C MET A 10 12.78 -35.79 -10.99
N ALA A 11 13.92 -35.22 -11.34
CA ALA A 11 14.51 -34.15 -10.57
C ALA A 11 13.54 -32.97 -10.68
N VAL A 12 12.59 -32.90 -9.74
CA VAL A 12 11.89 -31.66 -9.44
C VAL A 12 12.97 -30.72 -8.90
N ALA A 13 13.55 -29.92 -9.79
CA ALA A 13 14.27 -28.76 -9.37
C ALA A 13 13.27 -27.98 -8.50
N MET A 14 13.50 -27.93 -7.20
CA MET A 14 12.93 -26.90 -6.34
C MET A 14 13.42 -25.56 -6.91
N LEU A 15 12.72 -25.06 -7.91
CA LEU A 15 12.64 -23.64 -8.16
C LEU A 15 11.97 -23.12 -6.87
N GLY A 16 12.76 -22.49 -6.00
CA GLY A 16 12.19 -21.67 -4.97
C GLY A 16 11.13 -20.82 -5.68
N SER A 17 9.87 -21.11 -5.41
CA SER A 17 8.80 -20.20 -5.71
C SER A 17 9.22 -18.91 -5.00
N VAL A 18 9.73 -17.94 -5.76
CA VAL A 18 9.53 -16.57 -5.36
C VAL A 18 8.02 -16.51 -5.27
N SER A 19 7.47 -16.58 -4.05
CA SER A 19 6.08 -16.21 -3.84
C SER A 19 5.97 -14.89 -4.57
N GLU A 20 5.01 -14.76 -5.47
CA GLU A 20 4.64 -13.46 -6.02
C GLU A 20 4.22 -12.68 -4.78
N ALA A 21 5.17 -11.94 -4.21
CA ALA A 21 5.10 -11.45 -2.86
C ALA A 21 3.95 -10.47 -2.80
N GLU A 22 3.03 -10.71 -1.89
CA GLU A 22 2.19 -9.66 -1.34
C GLU A 22 3.06 -8.42 -1.21
N ALA A 23 2.69 -7.36 -1.89
CA ALA A 23 3.62 -6.27 -2.11
C ALA A 23 3.01 -4.97 -1.60
N CYS A 24 3.10 -4.74 -0.31
CA CYS A 24 2.60 -3.57 0.40
C CYS A 24 3.62 -2.42 0.43
N SER A 25 3.17 -1.18 0.59
CA SER A 25 4.03 0.00 0.71
C SER A 25 3.51 0.93 1.80
N ASN A 26 4.42 1.45 2.63
CA ASN A 26 4.10 2.39 3.70
C ASN A 26 5.01 3.62 3.66
N PHE A 27 4.43 4.79 3.92
CA PHE A 27 5.14 6.05 4.10
C PHE A 27 4.69 6.72 5.40
N ILE A 28 5.64 7.21 6.19
CA ILE A 28 5.41 7.73 7.54
C ILE A 28 5.96 9.15 7.64
N VAL A 29 5.19 10.06 8.25
CA VAL A 29 5.57 11.46 8.42
C VAL A 29 5.43 11.85 9.89
N GLY A 30 6.53 12.23 10.52
CA GLY A 30 6.55 12.77 11.88
C GLY A 30 5.86 14.14 11.96
N LYS A 31 5.29 14.47 13.11
CA LYS A 31 4.47 15.69 13.30
C LYS A 31 5.19 17.00 12.98
N LYS A 32 6.51 17.07 13.13
CA LYS A 32 7.30 18.25 12.76
C LYS A 32 7.74 18.23 11.30
N ALA A 33 7.62 17.11 10.60
CA ALA A 33 7.86 17.00 9.16
C ALA A 33 6.62 17.39 8.34
N SER A 34 5.42 17.32 8.93
CA SER A 34 4.16 17.70 8.26
C SER A 34 3.93 19.22 8.22
N VAL A 35 3.08 19.67 7.29
CA VAL A 35 2.75 21.10 7.09
C VAL A 35 1.90 21.66 8.23
N ASP A 36 1.06 20.84 8.87
CA ASP A 36 0.07 21.26 9.85
C ASP A 36 0.35 20.74 11.27
N GLY A 37 1.40 19.94 11.46
CA GLY A 37 1.74 19.34 12.75
C GLY A 37 1.08 17.97 13.01
N SER A 38 0.31 17.44 12.06
CA SER A 38 -0.24 16.08 12.15
C SER A 38 0.86 15.02 12.04
N VAL A 39 0.64 13.87 12.68
CA VAL A 39 1.33 12.63 12.31
C VAL A 39 0.56 12.03 11.15
N MET A 40 1.26 11.57 10.13
CA MET A 40 0.63 10.91 8.98
C MET A 40 1.32 9.58 8.67
N CYS A 41 0.55 8.63 8.19
CA CYS A 41 1.08 7.42 7.58
C CYS A 41 0.17 6.95 6.45
N SER A 42 0.75 6.24 5.49
CA SER A 42 0.03 5.58 4.41
C SER A 42 0.30 4.08 4.40
N TYR A 43 -0.57 3.35 3.75
CA TYR A 43 -0.41 1.93 3.46
C TYR A 43 -1.18 1.59 2.19
N SER A 44 -0.56 0.84 1.28
CA SER A 44 -1.22 0.11 0.20
C SER A 44 -1.12 -1.38 0.47
N ALA A 45 -2.25 -2.09 0.37
CA ALA A 45 -2.31 -3.55 0.43
C ALA A 45 -2.36 -4.09 -1.00
N ASP A 46 -1.30 -4.77 -1.42
CA ASP A 46 -1.10 -5.15 -2.81
C ASP A 46 -0.96 -6.67 -2.94
N ASP A 47 -1.93 -7.30 -3.60
CA ASP A 47 -1.86 -8.69 -4.04
C ASP A 47 -2.76 -8.90 -5.26
N TYR A 48 -2.34 -9.74 -6.22
CA TYR A 48 -3.12 -10.00 -7.43
C TYR A 48 -4.46 -10.68 -7.11
N GLY A 49 -5.56 -10.08 -7.60
CA GLY A 49 -6.90 -10.58 -7.35
C GLY A 49 -7.47 -10.22 -5.99
N MET A 50 -6.77 -9.40 -5.20
CA MET A 50 -7.23 -8.93 -3.90
C MET A 50 -8.47 -8.06 -4.05
N PHE A 51 -9.61 -8.56 -3.58
CA PHE A 51 -10.81 -7.76 -3.38
C PHE A 51 -10.83 -7.24 -1.95
N GLN A 52 -10.92 -5.91 -1.79
CA GLN A 52 -10.89 -5.32 -0.47
C GLN A 52 -12.04 -4.33 -0.25
N TYR A 53 -12.41 -4.19 1.01
CA TYR A 53 -13.48 -3.34 1.49
C TYR A 53 -13.02 -2.53 2.71
N LEU A 54 -13.74 -1.48 3.04
CA LEU A 54 -13.50 -0.71 4.25
C LEU A 54 -14.01 -1.50 5.46
N CYS A 55 -13.11 -2.03 6.28
CA CYS A 55 -13.46 -2.75 7.51
C CYS A 55 -14.15 -1.81 8.52
N HIS A 56 -15.07 -2.37 9.32
CA HIS A 56 -15.66 -1.65 10.44
C HIS A 56 -15.91 -2.62 11.60
N TYR A 57 -15.36 -2.30 12.75
CA TYR A 57 -15.55 -3.01 14.01
C TYR A 57 -16.12 -2.00 15.03
N PRO A 58 -17.43 -2.04 15.31
CA PRO A 58 -18.05 -1.12 16.27
C PRO A 58 -17.47 -1.27 17.67
N ALA A 59 -17.42 -0.16 18.41
CA ALA A 59 -17.13 -0.20 19.85
C ALA A 59 -18.16 -1.08 20.57
N ALA A 60 -17.71 -1.90 21.51
CA ALA A 60 -18.58 -2.82 22.25
C ALA A 60 -18.10 -3.03 23.70
N LYS A 61 -19.05 -3.42 24.56
CA LYS A 61 -18.76 -3.98 25.89
C LYS A 61 -19.03 -5.48 25.86
N HIS A 62 -18.16 -6.24 26.45
CA HIS A 62 -18.15 -7.70 26.37
C HIS A 62 -18.38 -8.33 27.75
N ALA A 63 -19.02 -9.49 27.78
CA ALA A 63 -19.25 -10.24 28.99
C ALA A 63 -17.93 -10.81 29.54
N LYS A 64 -17.86 -10.98 30.87
CA LYS A 64 -16.71 -11.63 31.51
C LYS A 64 -16.56 -13.07 30.98
N GLY A 65 -15.39 -13.40 30.43
CA GLY A 65 -15.08 -14.73 29.90
C GLY A 65 -15.51 -14.94 28.45
N GLU A 66 -15.98 -13.89 27.77
CA GLU A 66 -16.24 -13.93 26.34
C GLU A 66 -14.95 -14.22 25.57
N MET A 67 -15.05 -15.05 24.53
CA MET A 67 -13.93 -15.46 23.70
C MET A 67 -14.09 -14.91 22.29
N ARG A 68 -13.00 -14.42 21.73
CA ARG A 68 -12.89 -13.94 20.36
C ARG A 68 -12.30 -15.03 19.47
N LYS A 69 -12.99 -15.40 18.43
CA LYS A 69 -12.47 -16.28 17.38
C LYS A 69 -11.48 -15.52 16.50
N ILE A 70 -10.36 -16.17 16.22
CA ILE A 70 -9.32 -15.66 15.32
C ILE A 70 -9.35 -16.45 14.04
N PHE A 71 -9.46 -15.73 12.94
CA PHE A 71 -9.39 -16.25 11.59
C PHE A 71 -8.20 -15.58 10.90
N ASP A 72 -7.44 -16.36 10.15
CA ASP A 72 -6.36 -15.86 9.32
C ASP A 72 -6.88 -14.81 8.33
N TRP A 73 -6.17 -13.68 8.25
CA TRP A 73 -6.62 -12.53 7.48
C TRP A 73 -6.75 -12.82 5.98
N ASP A 74 -5.81 -13.57 5.41
CA ASP A 74 -5.74 -13.82 3.98
C ASP A 74 -6.61 -14.97 3.54
N SER A 75 -6.59 -16.09 4.30
CA SER A 75 -7.27 -17.34 3.95
C SER A 75 -8.62 -17.52 4.64
N ASN A 76 -8.97 -16.70 5.63
CA ASN A 76 -10.12 -16.87 6.51
C ASN A 76 -10.15 -18.23 7.24
N LYS A 77 -8.99 -18.89 7.40
CA LYS A 77 -8.85 -20.13 8.14
C LYS A 77 -8.96 -19.86 9.65
N TYR A 78 -9.76 -20.67 10.35
CA TYR A 78 -9.86 -20.59 11.81
C TYR A 78 -8.58 -21.06 12.49
N HIS A 79 -8.01 -20.22 13.38
CA HIS A 79 -6.76 -20.49 14.10
C HIS A 79 -6.97 -20.76 15.60
N GLY A 80 -8.08 -20.37 16.18
CA GLY A 80 -8.33 -20.54 17.61
C GLY A 80 -9.10 -19.39 18.23
N GLU A 81 -9.06 -19.29 19.55
CA GLU A 81 -9.75 -18.27 20.32
C GLU A 81 -8.82 -17.61 21.34
N ILE A 82 -9.06 -16.33 21.58
CA ILE A 82 -8.40 -15.55 22.64
C ILE A 82 -9.46 -14.92 23.55
N PRO A 83 -9.17 -14.60 24.82
CA PRO A 83 -10.08 -13.84 25.65
C PRO A 83 -10.39 -12.47 25.04
N GLU A 84 -11.69 -12.12 24.99
CA GLU A 84 -12.07 -10.79 24.56
C GLU A 84 -11.81 -9.74 25.66
N ALA A 85 -11.49 -8.50 25.27
CA ALA A 85 -11.35 -7.39 26.21
C ALA A 85 -12.74 -7.00 26.76
N ALA A 86 -12.81 -6.48 27.99
CA ALA A 86 -14.09 -6.05 28.57
C ALA A 86 -14.75 -4.90 27.78
N GLU A 87 -13.95 -4.12 27.06
CA GLU A 87 -14.36 -3.05 26.17
C GLU A 87 -13.46 -3.04 24.93
N THR A 88 -14.06 -2.89 23.75
CA THR A 88 -13.36 -2.70 22.48
C THR A 88 -13.72 -1.37 21.87
N TYR A 89 -12.76 -0.73 21.19
CA TYR A 89 -12.93 0.57 20.54
C TYR A 89 -13.45 0.44 19.12
N ASN A 90 -14.11 1.49 18.64
CA ASN A 90 -14.55 1.60 17.25
C ASN A 90 -13.34 1.68 16.32
N VAL A 91 -13.34 0.86 15.26
CA VAL A 91 -12.31 0.84 14.22
C VAL A 91 -12.97 0.98 12.87
N ILE A 92 -12.48 1.88 12.04
CA ILE A 92 -12.86 2.04 10.63
C ILE A 92 -11.62 1.96 9.75
N GLY A 93 -11.59 1.00 8.79
CA GLY A 93 -10.34 0.69 8.09
C GLY A 93 -9.23 0.34 9.08
N ASN A 94 -8.08 0.97 8.92
CA ASN A 94 -6.90 0.74 9.75
C ASN A 94 -6.69 1.80 10.84
N ILE A 95 -7.72 2.58 11.17
CA ILE A 95 -7.69 3.61 12.23
C ILE A 95 -8.81 3.38 13.25
N ASN A 96 -8.53 3.62 14.53
CA ASN A 96 -9.55 3.56 15.58
C ASN A 96 -10.02 4.97 16.02
N GLU A 97 -11.06 5.01 16.87
CA GLU A 97 -11.63 6.25 17.41
C GLU A 97 -10.68 7.08 18.28
N TRP A 98 -9.54 6.53 18.67
CA TRP A 98 -8.44 7.22 19.36
C TRP A 98 -7.36 7.73 18.40
N GLN A 99 -7.61 7.64 17.08
CA GLN A 99 -6.66 7.99 16.02
C GLN A 99 -5.38 7.12 16.02
N VAL A 100 -5.43 5.93 16.61
CA VAL A 100 -4.34 4.96 16.41
C VAL A 100 -4.49 4.33 15.04
N THR A 101 -3.43 4.36 14.24
CA THR A 101 -3.39 3.75 12.90
C THR A 101 -2.30 2.70 12.84
N ILE A 102 -2.60 1.56 12.21
CA ILE A 102 -1.63 0.49 11.96
C ILE A 102 -1.68 0.11 10.48
N GLY A 103 -0.52 0.18 9.82
CA GLY A 103 -0.26 -0.40 8.49
C GLY A 103 0.84 -1.44 8.58
N GLU A 104 1.11 -2.17 7.49
CA GLU A 104 2.13 -3.21 7.49
C GLU A 104 2.80 -3.41 6.12
N THR A 105 3.88 -4.20 6.10
CA THR A 105 4.45 -4.83 4.91
C THR A 105 5.11 -6.15 5.28
N THR A 106 4.70 -7.24 4.63
CA THR A 106 5.33 -8.56 4.79
C THR A 106 6.70 -8.59 4.11
N TYR A 107 7.75 -9.00 4.83
CA TYR A 107 9.10 -9.14 4.25
C TYR A 107 9.62 -10.59 4.25
N GLY A 108 8.82 -11.54 4.67
CA GLY A 108 9.20 -12.95 4.74
C GLY A 108 10.26 -13.24 5.80
N GLY A 109 11.52 -12.96 5.52
CA GLY A 109 12.64 -13.21 6.42
C GLY A 109 13.05 -14.69 6.43
N ARG A 110 13.29 -15.26 7.62
CA ARG A 110 13.66 -16.66 7.78
C ARG A 110 12.43 -17.55 7.87
N GLU A 111 12.19 -18.39 6.89
CA GLU A 111 11.03 -19.30 6.82
C GLU A 111 10.91 -20.20 8.06
N GLU A 112 12.03 -20.65 8.61
CA GLU A 112 12.04 -21.50 9.82
C GLU A 112 11.52 -20.79 11.08
N MET A 113 11.25 -19.50 11.02
CA MET A 113 10.69 -18.73 12.14
C MET A 113 9.15 -18.64 12.12
N VAL A 114 8.49 -19.08 11.06
CA VAL A 114 7.03 -19.14 11.03
C VAL A 114 6.51 -20.17 12.03
N ASP A 115 5.66 -19.74 12.95
CA ASP A 115 4.98 -20.67 13.89
C ASP A 115 3.60 -21.03 13.35
N SER A 116 3.53 -22.08 12.54
CA SER A 116 2.28 -22.58 11.97
C SER A 116 1.25 -23.08 13.01
N THR A 117 1.61 -23.14 14.28
CA THR A 117 0.74 -23.49 15.42
C THR A 117 0.26 -22.24 16.19
N GLY A 118 0.76 -21.07 15.83
CA GLY A 118 0.36 -19.80 16.42
C GLY A 118 -1.09 -19.43 16.07
N ILE A 119 -1.76 -18.74 16.99
CA ILE A 119 -3.14 -18.29 16.79
C ILE A 119 -3.20 -16.93 16.09
N MET A 120 -2.21 -16.05 16.35
CA MET A 120 -2.22 -14.68 15.85
C MET A 120 -1.47 -14.57 14.53
N ASP A 121 -2.15 -14.19 13.47
CA ASP A 121 -1.55 -13.69 12.22
C ASP A 121 -1.36 -12.17 12.26
N TYR A 122 -0.71 -11.60 11.22
CA TYR A 122 -0.41 -10.17 11.18
C TYR A 122 -1.69 -9.30 11.16
N GLY A 123 -2.70 -9.68 10.36
CA GLY A 123 -3.94 -8.94 10.23
C GLY A 123 -4.77 -8.99 11.51
N SER A 124 -4.87 -10.16 12.16
CA SER A 124 -5.52 -10.29 13.47
C SER A 124 -4.81 -9.44 14.54
N LEU A 125 -3.48 -9.36 14.53
CA LEU A 125 -2.73 -8.48 15.43
C LEU A 125 -3.10 -7.01 15.22
N ILE A 126 -3.22 -6.56 13.96
CA ILE A 126 -3.61 -5.19 13.62
C ILE A 126 -4.98 -4.86 14.22
N TYR A 127 -6.01 -5.63 13.86
CA TYR A 127 -7.38 -5.28 14.25
C TYR A 127 -7.67 -5.49 15.73
N VAL A 128 -7.06 -6.50 16.36
CA VAL A 128 -7.19 -6.68 17.82
C VAL A 128 -6.46 -5.57 18.57
N ALA A 129 -5.29 -5.13 18.12
CA ALA A 129 -4.59 -4.01 18.74
C ALA A 129 -5.34 -2.69 18.58
N LEU A 130 -5.89 -2.39 17.40
CA LEU A 130 -6.72 -1.20 17.17
C LEU A 130 -7.93 -1.17 18.08
N GLN A 131 -8.58 -2.30 18.31
CA GLN A 131 -9.74 -2.38 19.22
C GLN A 131 -9.39 -2.30 20.71
N ARG A 132 -8.11 -2.41 21.09
CA ARG A 132 -7.64 -2.51 22.48
C ARG A 132 -6.63 -1.44 22.89
N SER A 133 -6.32 -0.45 22.04
CA SER A 133 -5.29 0.56 22.32
C SER A 133 -5.77 1.99 22.08
N LYS A 134 -5.25 2.93 22.87
CA LYS A 134 -5.50 4.37 22.77
C LYS A 134 -4.28 5.15 22.28
N THR A 135 -3.12 4.48 22.24
CA THR A 135 -1.86 5.07 21.79
C THR A 135 -1.03 4.06 21.00
N ALA A 136 -0.09 4.55 20.19
CA ALA A 136 0.84 3.70 19.45
C ALA A 136 1.64 2.76 20.37
N ARG A 137 2.06 3.26 21.55
CA ARG A 137 2.79 2.42 22.52
C ARG A 137 1.93 1.32 23.13
N GLU A 138 0.65 1.60 23.38
CA GLU A 138 -0.30 0.57 23.84
C GLU A 138 -0.53 -0.47 22.74
N ALA A 139 -0.65 -0.05 21.47
CA ALA A 139 -0.78 -0.96 20.35
C ALA A 139 0.42 -1.92 20.23
N ILE A 140 1.65 -1.41 20.30
CA ILE A 140 2.89 -2.22 20.33
C ILE A 140 2.84 -3.24 21.49
N LYS A 141 2.42 -2.80 22.66
CA LYS A 141 2.27 -3.69 23.83
C LYS A 141 1.25 -4.78 23.62
N VAL A 142 0.07 -4.44 23.10
CA VAL A 142 -1.00 -5.41 22.81
C VAL A 142 -0.52 -6.43 21.80
N MET A 143 0.00 -6.00 20.65
CA MET A 143 0.50 -6.89 19.59
C MET A 143 1.55 -7.85 20.11
N THR A 144 2.57 -7.34 20.78
CA THR A 144 3.69 -8.16 21.28
C THR A 144 3.27 -9.09 22.42
N THR A 145 2.31 -8.68 23.26
CA THR A 145 1.74 -9.55 24.31
C THR A 145 0.93 -10.69 23.71
N LEU A 146 0.10 -10.40 22.71
CA LEU A 146 -0.70 -11.41 22.01
C LEU A 146 0.19 -12.43 21.28
N ALA A 147 1.18 -11.96 20.51
CA ALA A 147 2.14 -12.84 19.84
C ALA A 147 2.91 -13.72 20.82
N ASN A 148 3.34 -13.17 21.97
CA ASN A 148 4.04 -13.95 22.99
C ASN A 148 3.15 -14.98 23.69
N THR A 149 1.88 -14.67 23.88
CA THR A 149 0.94 -15.55 24.63
C THR A 149 0.37 -16.65 23.73
N TYR A 150 0.01 -16.31 22.52
CA TYR A 150 -0.77 -17.18 21.62
C TYR A 150 0.01 -17.71 20.41
N GLY A 151 1.25 -17.29 20.21
CA GLY A 151 2.07 -17.60 19.03
C GLY A 151 1.78 -16.66 17.85
N TYR A 152 2.74 -16.55 16.93
CA TYR A 152 2.67 -15.68 15.75
C TYR A 152 2.83 -16.51 14.47
N ASN A 153 1.74 -16.59 13.71
CA ASN A 153 1.60 -17.46 12.55
C ASN A 153 1.66 -16.66 11.22
N SER A 154 2.64 -15.80 11.08
CA SER A 154 2.93 -15.13 9.80
C SER A 154 4.44 -15.10 9.57
N GLY A 155 4.84 -14.73 8.36
CA GLY A 155 6.22 -14.41 8.04
C GLY A 155 6.73 -13.20 8.81
N GLY A 156 7.86 -12.67 8.39
CA GLY A 156 8.37 -11.41 8.96
C GLY A 156 7.53 -10.21 8.52
N GLU A 157 7.17 -9.36 9.48
CA GLU A 157 6.34 -8.17 9.25
C GLU A 157 7.01 -6.90 9.72
N THR A 158 6.87 -5.85 8.93
CA THR A 158 7.12 -4.47 9.33
C THR A 158 5.80 -3.77 9.55
N PHE A 159 5.53 -3.33 10.78
CA PHE A 159 4.34 -2.56 11.13
C PHE A 159 4.67 -1.07 11.23
N THR A 160 3.84 -0.23 10.59
CA THR A 160 3.71 1.20 10.87
C THR A 160 2.66 1.37 11.96
N ILE A 161 3.01 1.99 13.10
CA ILE A 161 2.10 2.17 14.24
C ILE A 161 2.15 3.63 14.65
N CYS A 162 1.05 4.36 14.44
CA CYS A 162 1.00 5.80 14.64
C CYS A 162 -0.17 6.21 15.54
N ASP A 163 0.02 7.32 16.24
CA ASP A 163 -1.04 8.07 16.94
C ASP A 163 -0.81 9.58 16.71
N PRO A 164 -1.68 10.49 17.23
CA PRO A 164 -1.51 11.94 17.02
C PRO A 164 -0.20 12.55 17.54
N ASN A 165 0.58 11.80 18.32
CA ASN A 165 1.78 12.31 18.99
C ASN A 165 3.06 11.65 18.53
N GLU A 166 3.00 10.37 18.13
CA GLU A 166 4.16 9.55 17.82
C GLU A 166 3.92 8.66 16.60
N ALA A 167 5.00 8.41 15.85
CA ALA A 167 5.05 7.40 14.80
C ALA A 167 6.13 6.36 15.13
N TRP A 168 5.84 5.09 14.89
CA TRP A 168 6.71 3.95 15.16
C TRP A 168 6.80 3.03 13.94
N ILE A 169 7.98 2.47 13.72
CA ILE A 169 8.20 1.31 12.87
C ILE A 169 8.55 0.12 13.77
N MET A 170 7.85 -1.00 13.62
CA MET A 170 8.09 -2.23 14.37
C MET A 170 8.30 -3.39 13.42
N GLU A 171 9.37 -4.16 13.60
CA GLU A 171 9.60 -5.39 12.87
C GLU A 171 9.48 -6.60 13.79
N MET A 172 8.78 -7.64 13.34
CA MET A 172 8.44 -8.83 14.12
C MET A 172 8.61 -10.11 13.30
N MET A 173 9.03 -11.17 13.98
CA MET A 173 9.04 -12.54 13.46
C MET A 173 8.67 -13.53 14.56
N GLY A 174 8.07 -14.66 14.20
CA GLY A 174 7.85 -15.78 15.12
C GLY A 174 9.14 -16.41 15.64
N LYS A 175 9.04 -17.50 16.38
CA LYS A 175 10.20 -18.25 16.89
C LYS A 175 10.31 -19.67 16.32
N GLY A 176 9.49 -19.99 15.32
CA GLY A 176 9.41 -21.29 14.68
C GLY A 176 8.33 -22.19 15.27
N ALA A 177 7.95 -23.20 14.51
CA ALA A 177 6.86 -24.10 14.84
C ALA A 177 6.95 -24.68 16.25
N GLY A 178 5.87 -24.57 17.01
CA GLY A 178 5.76 -25.02 18.39
C GLY A 178 6.51 -24.19 19.43
N SER A 179 7.16 -23.09 19.01
CA SER A 179 7.88 -22.16 19.87
C SER A 179 7.10 -20.87 20.03
N LYS A 180 6.10 -20.85 20.91
CA LYS A 180 5.28 -19.67 21.17
C LYS A 180 6.13 -18.40 21.35
N GLY A 181 5.61 -17.29 20.86
CA GLY A 181 6.19 -15.99 21.00
C GLY A 181 6.78 -15.41 19.71
N ALA A 182 7.28 -14.21 19.83
CA ALA A 182 7.91 -13.50 18.74
C ALA A 182 9.19 -12.80 19.21
N VAL A 183 10.13 -12.63 18.30
CA VAL A 183 11.20 -11.62 18.43
C VAL A 183 10.75 -10.38 17.67
N TRP A 184 11.07 -9.20 18.19
CA TRP A 184 10.63 -7.95 17.60
C TRP A 184 11.47 -6.78 18.09
N VAL A 185 11.48 -5.71 17.31
CA VAL A 185 12.06 -4.41 17.66
C VAL A 185 11.17 -3.31 17.12
N ALA A 186 10.92 -2.28 17.91
CA ALA A 186 10.15 -1.09 17.51
C ALA A 186 10.99 0.17 17.77
N LEU A 187 11.06 1.03 16.76
CA LEU A 187 11.77 2.30 16.82
C LEU A 187 10.80 3.46 16.61
N ARG A 188 10.86 4.47 17.49
CA ARG A 188 10.13 5.70 17.32
C ARG A 188 10.77 6.53 16.21
N ILE A 189 9.99 6.93 15.23
CA ILE A 189 10.44 7.83 14.17
C ILE A 189 10.61 9.23 14.77
N PRO A 190 11.73 9.95 14.51
CA PRO A 190 11.88 11.33 14.94
C PRO A 190 10.75 12.23 14.43
N ASP A 191 10.34 13.20 15.25
CA ASP A 191 9.21 14.07 14.92
C ASP A 191 9.40 14.86 13.61
N ASP A 192 10.64 15.16 13.25
CA ASP A 192 11.06 15.94 12.07
C ASP A 192 11.45 15.07 10.86
N ALA A 193 11.26 13.75 10.96
CA ALA A 193 11.67 12.80 9.93
C ALA A 193 10.48 12.21 9.15
N ILE A 194 10.81 11.67 7.97
CA ILE A 194 9.98 10.76 7.17
C ILE A 194 10.66 9.39 7.08
N CYS A 195 9.85 8.34 7.00
CA CYS A 195 10.31 6.96 6.88
C CYS A 195 9.47 6.23 5.82
N ALA A 196 10.05 5.21 5.18
CA ALA A 196 9.36 4.37 4.21
C ALA A 196 9.81 2.92 4.34
N HIS A 197 8.87 1.99 4.13
CA HIS A 197 9.18 0.57 4.01
C HIS A 197 8.24 -0.12 3.02
N ALA A 198 8.71 -1.22 2.43
CA ALA A 198 7.99 -1.93 1.38
C ALA A 198 8.55 -3.36 1.25
N ASN A 199 7.99 -4.32 1.98
CA ASN A 199 8.31 -5.77 1.93
C ASN A 199 9.79 -6.15 2.10
N GLN A 200 10.56 -5.32 2.77
CA GLN A 200 11.94 -5.61 3.18
C GLN A 200 12.19 -5.06 4.59
N SER A 201 12.81 -5.86 5.43
CA SER A 201 13.26 -5.41 6.75
C SER A 201 14.21 -4.22 6.62
N ARG A 202 13.88 -3.12 7.31
CA ARG A 202 14.61 -1.84 7.23
C ARG A 202 15.47 -1.56 8.46
N ILE A 203 15.09 -2.13 9.63
CA ILE A 203 15.77 -1.84 10.90
C ILE A 203 17.15 -2.49 10.92
N GLY A 204 18.19 -1.68 10.99
CA GLY A 204 19.58 -2.11 11.15
C GLY A 204 19.98 -2.22 12.61
N LYS A 205 21.08 -1.52 12.98
CA LYS A 205 21.52 -1.35 14.38
C LYS A 205 20.61 -0.36 15.10
N PHE A 206 20.37 -0.59 16.39
CA PHE A 206 19.56 0.28 17.23
C PHE A 206 20.13 0.40 18.65
N ASN A 207 19.86 1.52 19.31
CA ASN A 207 20.37 1.79 20.64
C ASN A 207 19.50 1.16 21.73
N MET A 208 19.86 -0.01 22.22
CA MET A 208 19.13 -0.74 23.29
C MET A 208 19.04 0.01 24.63
N LYS A 209 19.84 1.07 24.83
CA LYS A 209 19.81 1.90 26.04
C LYS A 209 18.76 3.01 25.95
N ASP A 210 18.29 3.36 24.75
CA ASP A 210 17.28 4.40 24.55
C ASP A 210 15.86 3.87 24.83
N LYS A 211 15.50 3.81 26.11
CA LYS A 211 14.18 3.31 26.54
C LYS A 211 13.00 4.21 26.14
N LYS A 212 13.28 5.44 25.70
CA LYS A 212 12.24 6.37 25.24
C LYS A 212 11.82 6.07 23.80
N ASN A 213 12.76 5.77 22.93
CA ASN A 213 12.56 5.66 21.50
C ASN A 213 12.73 4.24 20.95
N VAL A 214 13.09 3.27 21.81
CA VAL A 214 13.35 1.87 21.42
C VAL A 214 12.63 0.91 22.37
N MET A 215 11.83 0.03 21.80
CA MET A 215 11.19 -1.10 22.46
C MET A 215 11.60 -2.38 21.73
N TYR A 216 11.84 -3.48 22.44
CA TYR A 216 12.30 -4.74 21.83
C TYR A 216 12.04 -5.96 22.72
N ALA A 217 11.95 -7.12 22.11
CA ALA A 217 11.88 -8.40 22.83
C ALA A 217 13.17 -8.63 23.62
N LYS A 218 13.05 -9.01 24.91
CA LYS A 218 14.19 -9.17 25.82
C LYS A 218 15.24 -10.14 25.28
N ASP A 219 14.82 -11.11 24.49
CA ASP A 219 15.66 -12.15 23.91
C ASP A 219 16.05 -11.91 22.44
N VAL A 220 15.79 -10.72 21.88
CA VAL A 220 16.04 -10.40 20.47
C VAL A 220 17.48 -10.71 20.02
N VAL A 221 18.47 -10.49 20.87
CA VAL A 221 19.88 -10.78 20.55
C VAL A 221 20.26 -12.22 20.94
N SER A 222 19.85 -12.66 22.12
CA SER A 222 20.19 -14.01 22.61
C SER A 222 19.54 -15.11 21.76
N PHE A 223 18.33 -14.88 21.24
CA PHE A 223 17.70 -15.80 20.31
C PHE A 223 18.50 -15.91 18.99
N ALA A 224 18.91 -14.80 18.38
CA ALA A 224 19.76 -14.82 17.19
C ALA A 224 21.09 -15.53 17.43
N ARG A 225 21.69 -15.36 18.62
CA ARG A 225 22.92 -16.09 19.01
C ARG A 225 22.68 -17.59 19.16
N SER A 226 21.59 -18.00 19.80
CA SER A 226 21.26 -19.43 19.99
C SER A 226 21.08 -20.16 18.65
N LYS A 227 20.65 -19.45 17.62
CA LYS A 227 20.50 -19.97 16.25
C LYS A 227 21.78 -19.84 15.40
N GLY A 228 22.84 -19.21 15.93
CA GLY A 228 24.10 -18.99 15.20
C GLY A 228 24.04 -17.86 14.16
N TRP A 229 22.99 -17.06 14.12
CA TRP A 229 22.80 -15.98 13.14
C TRP A 229 23.52 -14.68 13.49
N PHE A 230 23.93 -14.55 14.74
CA PHE A 230 24.71 -13.43 15.20
C PHE A 230 25.83 -13.86 16.16
N LYS A 231 27.04 -13.32 15.92
CA LYS A 231 28.22 -13.47 16.80
C LYS A 231 28.82 -12.08 17.01
N GLY A 232 29.00 -11.68 18.23
CA GLY A 232 29.59 -10.36 18.53
C GLY A 232 28.98 -9.71 19.76
N LYS A 233 29.30 -8.42 19.99
CA LYS A 233 28.76 -7.62 21.10
C LYS A 233 27.32 -7.16 20.77
N ASP A 234 26.46 -7.00 21.78
CA ASP A 234 25.08 -6.53 21.60
C ASP A 234 24.99 -5.18 20.84
N ALA A 235 25.97 -4.30 21.06
CA ALA A 235 26.05 -3.01 20.37
C ALA A 235 26.23 -3.12 18.84
N ASP A 236 26.70 -4.27 18.36
CA ASP A 236 26.91 -4.54 16.93
C ASP A 236 25.73 -5.28 16.30
N PHE A 237 24.72 -5.62 17.09
CA PHE A 237 23.56 -6.33 16.61
C PHE A 237 22.77 -5.49 15.59
N SER A 238 22.48 -6.09 14.44
CA SER A 238 21.63 -5.53 13.40
C SER A 238 20.46 -6.46 13.16
N TRP A 239 19.24 -5.96 13.36
CA TRP A 239 18.02 -6.75 13.20
C TRP A 239 17.96 -7.40 11.82
N LYS A 240 17.94 -6.58 10.75
CA LYS A 240 17.80 -7.10 9.39
C LYS A 240 18.89 -8.08 8.99
N MET A 241 20.14 -7.85 9.44
CA MET A 241 21.23 -8.77 9.11
C MET A 241 21.10 -10.12 9.80
N ALA A 242 20.51 -10.17 11.00
CA ALA A 242 20.27 -11.40 11.73
C ALA A 242 19.04 -12.16 11.24
N TYR A 243 17.93 -11.45 11.00
CA TYR A 243 16.61 -12.05 10.78
C TYR A 243 16.11 -12.03 9.34
N ALA A 244 16.48 -11.02 8.53
CA ALA A 244 15.94 -10.82 7.18
C ALA A 244 16.97 -10.09 6.29
N LYS A 245 18.14 -10.73 6.08
CA LYS A 245 19.21 -10.12 5.28
C LYS A 245 18.72 -9.79 3.87
N PRO A 246 18.87 -8.52 3.42
CA PRO A 246 18.45 -8.12 2.08
C PRO A 246 19.24 -8.85 0.98
N ASP A 247 18.52 -9.45 0.05
CA ASP A 247 19.04 -10.01 -1.19
C ASP A 247 18.77 -9.06 -2.38
N PHE A 248 18.96 -9.53 -3.61
CA PHE A 248 18.63 -8.77 -4.82
C PHE A 248 17.15 -8.40 -4.86
N SER A 249 16.26 -9.34 -4.55
CA SER A 249 14.81 -9.16 -4.58
C SER A 249 14.35 -8.11 -3.57
N GLY A 250 14.82 -8.23 -2.32
CA GLY A 250 14.55 -7.27 -1.26
C GLY A 250 15.04 -5.85 -1.55
N ARG A 251 16.18 -5.72 -2.25
CA ARG A 251 16.69 -4.40 -2.66
C ARG A 251 15.91 -3.86 -3.86
N ARG A 252 15.80 -4.65 -4.96
CA ARG A 252 15.27 -4.17 -6.23
C ARG A 252 13.77 -4.00 -6.25
N PHE A 253 13.01 -4.92 -5.66
CA PHE A 253 11.55 -4.86 -5.72
C PHE A 253 10.93 -4.20 -4.48
N CYS A 254 11.68 -4.12 -3.38
CA CYS A 254 11.18 -3.62 -2.11
C CYS A 254 11.86 -2.30 -1.71
N ASP A 255 13.15 -2.31 -1.39
CA ASP A 255 13.87 -1.08 -0.98
C ASP A 255 13.90 -0.01 -2.07
N ALA A 256 13.82 -0.38 -3.36
CA ALA A 256 13.69 0.60 -4.45
C ALA A 256 12.41 1.44 -4.35
N ARG A 257 11.30 0.86 -3.86
CA ARG A 257 10.07 1.62 -3.56
C ARG A 257 10.28 2.58 -2.39
N ALA A 258 10.91 2.12 -1.31
CA ALA A 258 11.26 2.98 -0.18
C ALA A 258 12.22 4.11 -0.60
N TRP A 259 13.20 3.81 -1.48
CA TRP A 259 14.08 4.80 -2.08
C TRP A 259 13.29 5.86 -2.86
N ALA A 260 12.38 5.45 -3.73
CA ALA A 260 11.57 6.36 -4.54
C ALA A 260 10.67 7.24 -3.66
N MET A 261 9.97 6.66 -2.68
CA MET A 261 9.13 7.41 -1.75
C MET A 261 9.91 8.48 -0.97
N LEU A 262 11.10 8.16 -0.48
CA LEU A 262 11.95 9.14 0.23
C LEU A 262 12.52 10.18 -0.74
N ASN A 263 12.80 9.81 -1.99
CA ASN A 263 13.38 10.70 -3.01
C ASN A 263 12.47 11.89 -3.39
N HIS A 264 11.18 11.83 -3.10
CA HIS A 264 10.27 12.98 -3.27
C HIS A 264 10.62 14.17 -2.36
N PHE A 265 11.33 13.93 -1.24
CA PHE A 265 11.56 14.93 -0.20
C PHE A 265 13.02 15.03 0.26
N TYR A 266 13.89 14.16 -0.20
CA TYR A 266 15.29 14.10 0.17
C TYR A 266 16.09 13.58 -1.01
N ASP A 267 17.31 14.07 -1.22
CA ASP A 267 18.18 13.54 -2.28
C ASP A 267 18.66 12.13 -1.92
N MET A 268 18.02 11.13 -2.51
CA MET A 268 18.35 9.72 -2.33
C MET A 268 19.36 9.20 -3.38
N SER A 269 19.86 10.04 -4.29
CA SER A 269 20.83 9.62 -5.33
C SER A 269 22.09 8.93 -4.79
N PRO A 270 22.65 9.26 -3.60
CA PRO A 270 23.79 8.51 -3.04
C PRO A 270 23.48 7.03 -2.74
N TYR A 271 22.20 6.67 -2.60
CA TYR A 271 21.73 5.32 -2.27
C TYR A 271 21.11 4.58 -3.45
N LEU A 272 21.17 5.15 -4.66
CA LEU A 272 20.58 4.54 -5.85
C LEU A 272 21.19 3.15 -6.13
N ASP A 273 22.49 2.99 -5.93
CA ASP A 273 23.19 1.71 -6.16
C ASP A 273 22.65 0.59 -5.25
N TRP A 274 22.23 0.93 -4.02
CA TRP A 274 21.50 0.00 -3.15
C TRP A 274 20.15 -0.41 -3.76
N ALA A 275 19.33 0.56 -4.19
CA ALA A 275 18.03 0.33 -4.79
C ALA A 275 18.12 -0.44 -6.11
N LEU A 276 19.19 -0.29 -6.89
CA LEU A 276 19.46 -1.08 -8.07
C LEU A 276 19.74 -2.57 -7.75
N GLY A 277 20.19 -2.89 -6.54
CA GLY A 277 20.35 -4.24 -6.03
C GLY A 277 21.49 -5.06 -6.63
N LYS A 278 22.22 -4.53 -7.62
CA LYS A 278 23.25 -5.26 -8.39
C LYS A 278 24.61 -5.28 -7.70
N ASN A 279 24.91 -4.27 -6.89
CA ASN A 279 26.17 -4.16 -6.15
C ASN A 279 25.97 -4.65 -4.71
N PRO A 280 26.59 -5.78 -4.30
CA PRO A 280 26.45 -6.30 -2.93
C PRO A 280 27.07 -5.37 -1.88
N ASP A 281 28.03 -4.53 -2.25
CA ASP A 281 28.77 -3.62 -1.38
C ASP A 281 28.19 -2.19 -1.40
N ALA A 282 27.02 -1.99 -2.03
CA ALA A 282 26.35 -0.70 -2.06
C ALA A 282 26.03 -0.18 -0.65
N GLN A 283 26.18 1.12 -0.47
CA GLN A 283 25.83 1.79 0.78
C GLN A 283 24.35 1.59 1.08
N ASP A 284 24.06 1.06 2.28
CA ASP A 284 22.68 0.88 2.77
C ASP A 284 21.96 2.22 2.97
N MET A 285 20.67 2.23 2.69
CA MET A 285 19.83 3.42 2.83
C MET A 285 19.56 3.73 4.32
N PRO A 286 19.46 5.00 4.71
CA PRO A 286 19.00 5.39 6.03
C PRO A 286 17.56 4.89 6.26
N LEU A 287 17.23 4.56 7.52
CA LEU A 287 15.88 4.13 7.89
C LEU A 287 14.86 5.28 7.72
N TRP A 288 15.26 6.50 8.07
CA TRP A 288 14.50 7.74 7.91
C TRP A 288 15.42 8.89 7.49
N VAL A 289 14.82 9.94 6.96
CA VAL A 289 15.50 11.18 6.57
C VAL A 289 14.71 12.40 7.04
N VAL A 290 15.38 13.53 7.23
CA VAL A 290 14.70 14.82 7.47
C VAL A 290 14.37 15.44 6.11
N PRO A 291 13.08 15.64 5.79
CA PRO A 291 12.69 16.14 4.47
C PRO A 291 13.12 17.59 4.26
N ASN A 292 13.45 17.96 3.03
CA ASN A 292 13.85 19.30 2.65
C ASN A 292 12.68 20.30 2.56
N LYS A 293 11.44 19.83 2.60
CA LYS A 293 10.20 20.60 2.67
C LYS A 293 9.19 19.88 3.56
N LYS A 294 8.24 20.65 4.13
CA LYS A 294 7.12 20.06 4.88
C LYS A 294 6.22 19.24 3.96
N VAL A 295 5.66 18.14 4.50
CA VAL A 295 4.86 17.17 3.79
C VAL A 295 3.37 17.38 4.11
N SER A 296 2.53 17.49 3.09
CA SER A 296 1.07 17.55 3.21
C SER A 296 0.44 16.16 2.98
N VAL A 297 -0.85 16.00 3.30
CA VAL A 297 -1.63 14.80 2.93
C VAL A 297 -1.56 14.55 1.42
N LYS A 298 -1.76 15.61 0.62
CA LYS A 298 -1.67 15.53 -0.84
C LYS A 298 -0.30 15.06 -1.33
N ASP A 299 0.78 15.47 -0.67
CA ASP A 299 2.12 14.97 -0.99
C ASP A 299 2.23 13.47 -0.71
N VAL A 300 1.65 12.97 0.41
CA VAL A 300 1.64 11.52 0.73
C VAL A 300 0.81 10.75 -0.29
N GLU A 301 -0.38 11.24 -0.68
CA GLU A 301 -1.16 10.62 -1.77
C GLU A 301 -0.37 10.52 -3.07
N ASN A 302 0.39 11.57 -3.43
CA ASN A 302 1.22 11.57 -4.62
C ASN A 302 2.40 10.57 -4.52
N VAL A 303 2.98 10.40 -3.33
CA VAL A 303 4.00 9.35 -3.07
C VAL A 303 3.43 7.97 -3.33
N MET A 304 2.18 7.71 -2.90
CA MET A 304 1.52 6.41 -3.12
C MET A 304 1.14 6.18 -4.60
N ARG A 305 1.17 7.22 -5.44
CA ARG A 305 0.90 7.19 -6.89
C ARG A 305 2.15 7.04 -7.76
N ASP A 306 3.32 6.86 -7.16
CA ASP A 306 4.62 6.86 -7.83
C ASP A 306 4.85 5.59 -8.68
N HIS A 307 5.35 5.79 -9.91
CA HIS A 307 5.82 4.72 -10.80
C HIS A 307 7.29 4.93 -11.19
N TYR A 308 8.07 5.56 -10.33
CA TYR A 308 9.48 5.90 -10.57
C TYR A 308 9.69 7.01 -11.62
N GLU A 309 8.65 7.81 -11.93
CA GLU A 309 8.74 8.88 -12.93
C GLU A 309 9.94 9.81 -12.67
N SER A 310 10.64 10.17 -13.74
CA SER A 310 11.83 11.03 -13.70
C SER A 310 13.01 10.48 -12.89
N THR A 311 13.07 9.16 -12.69
CA THR A 311 14.18 8.47 -12.02
C THR A 311 14.84 7.45 -12.95
N PRO A 312 16.06 6.96 -12.64
CA PRO A 312 16.69 5.88 -13.39
C PRO A 312 15.94 4.53 -13.33
N LEU A 313 14.92 4.41 -12.49
CA LEU A 313 14.07 3.22 -12.36
C LEU A 313 12.86 3.25 -13.28
N SER A 314 12.54 4.40 -13.90
CA SER A 314 11.42 4.55 -14.82
C SER A 314 11.57 3.67 -16.05
N VAL A 315 10.51 2.96 -16.42
CA VAL A 315 10.44 2.16 -17.65
C VAL A 315 9.74 2.90 -18.79
N ALA A 316 9.14 4.06 -18.52
CA ALA A 316 8.41 4.85 -19.52
C ALA A 316 9.21 6.04 -20.04
N ASP A 317 10.22 6.50 -19.29
CA ASP A 317 11.04 7.66 -19.65
C ASP A 317 12.23 7.28 -20.55
N GLY A 318 12.76 8.29 -21.23
CA GLY A 318 13.98 8.16 -22.04
C GLY A 318 13.84 7.20 -23.21
N SER A 319 14.80 6.27 -23.33
CA SER A 319 14.87 5.28 -24.41
C SER A 319 14.09 4.00 -24.13
N ASP A 320 13.62 3.78 -22.93
CA ASP A 320 12.83 2.59 -22.61
C ASP A 320 11.46 2.68 -23.31
N ILE A 321 11.02 1.59 -23.92
CA ILE A 321 9.70 1.52 -24.57
C ILE A 321 8.58 1.26 -23.56
N GLY A 322 8.92 1.02 -22.29
CA GLY A 322 8.01 0.85 -21.17
C GLY A 322 6.97 -0.25 -21.37
N GLY A 323 5.72 0.10 -21.15
CA GLY A 323 4.54 -0.71 -21.36
C GLY A 323 4.03 -0.67 -22.81
N GLY A 324 4.87 -0.51 -23.82
CA GLY A 324 4.52 -0.56 -25.24
C GLY A 324 4.07 0.78 -25.82
N ILE A 325 3.17 0.71 -26.79
CA ILE A 325 2.71 1.85 -27.61
C ILE A 325 2.13 3.01 -26.79
N TRP A 326 1.47 2.71 -25.67
CA TRP A 326 0.80 3.70 -24.84
C TRP A 326 1.57 4.06 -23.56
N GLU A 327 2.87 3.77 -23.54
CA GLU A 327 3.78 4.21 -22.47
C GLU A 327 3.26 3.88 -21.06
N MET A 328 2.74 2.67 -20.89
CA MET A 328 2.35 2.18 -19.58
C MET A 328 3.54 2.29 -18.61
N PRO A 329 3.39 2.88 -17.41
CA PRO A 329 4.53 3.24 -16.57
C PRO A 329 5.21 2.06 -15.91
N TYR A 330 4.68 0.84 -16.03
CA TYR A 330 5.31 -0.41 -15.56
C TYR A 330 4.79 -1.61 -16.36
N ARG A 331 5.44 -2.76 -16.21
CA ARG A 331 4.98 -4.04 -16.77
C ARG A 331 4.38 -4.87 -15.64
N PRO A 332 3.07 -5.17 -15.67
CA PRO A 332 2.39 -5.65 -14.46
C PRO A 332 2.82 -7.05 -14.02
N THR A 333 3.03 -7.99 -14.96
CA THR A 333 3.32 -9.39 -14.65
C THR A 333 3.93 -10.11 -15.87
N PRO A 334 4.79 -11.10 -15.67
CA PRO A 334 5.36 -11.56 -14.39
C PRO A 334 6.47 -10.61 -13.90
N LEU A 335 6.72 -10.61 -12.57
CA LEU A 335 7.81 -9.82 -11.99
C LEU A 335 9.17 -10.32 -12.45
N MET A 336 9.34 -11.63 -12.59
CA MET A 336 10.55 -12.27 -13.16
C MET A 336 10.19 -13.26 -14.27
N TYR A 337 11.05 -13.35 -15.28
CA TYR A 337 10.88 -14.24 -16.42
C TYR A 337 12.22 -14.72 -16.98
N LYS A 338 12.22 -15.79 -17.78
CA LYS A 338 13.44 -16.37 -18.37
C LYS A 338 13.39 -16.28 -19.89
N VAL A 339 14.52 -15.91 -20.50
CA VAL A 339 14.76 -15.95 -21.95
C VAL A 339 16.16 -16.53 -22.17
N ASP A 340 16.29 -17.56 -23.02
CA ASP A 340 17.54 -18.21 -23.35
C ASP A 340 18.39 -18.62 -22.14
N GLY A 341 17.70 -19.15 -21.11
CA GLY A 341 18.31 -19.58 -19.84
C GLY A 341 18.72 -18.47 -18.89
N LYS A 342 18.61 -17.20 -19.27
CA LYS A 342 18.90 -16.04 -18.43
C LYS A 342 17.63 -15.51 -17.77
N GLN A 343 17.74 -15.09 -16.51
CA GLN A 343 16.64 -14.50 -15.77
C GLN A 343 16.62 -12.98 -15.94
N TYR A 344 15.44 -12.44 -16.19
CA TYR A 344 15.14 -11.02 -16.33
C TYR A 344 14.03 -10.64 -15.36
N PHE A 345 13.81 -9.35 -15.15
CA PHE A 345 12.77 -8.85 -14.25
C PHE A 345 12.06 -7.63 -14.83
N ASN A 346 10.89 -7.34 -14.29
CA ASN A 346 10.16 -6.10 -14.46
C ASN A 346 10.30 -5.23 -13.21
N GLU A 347 10.15 -3.91 -13.35
CA GLU A 347 10.13 -3.01 -12.21
C GLU A 347 8.84 -3.18 -11.40
N ARG A 348 8.94 -3.01 -10.09
CA ARG A 348 7.82 -3.03 -9.16
C ARG A 348 7.67 -1.64 -8.52
N PRO A 349 6.86 -0.73 -9.09
CA PRO A 349 6.66 0.61 -8.53
C PRO A 349 5.79 0.60 -7.28
N VAL A 350 5.63 1.77 -6.64
CA VAL A 350 4.76 1.96 -5.48
C VAL A 350 3.30 1.76 -5.87
N SER A 351 2.83 2.48 -6.90
CA SER A 351 1.47 2.34 -7.43
C SER A 351 1.39 1.18 -8.43
N THR A 352 0.35 0.36 -8.31
CA THR A 352 0.19 -0.86 -9.13
C THR A 352 -1.25 -1.34 -9.16
N GLN A 353 -1.63 -2.05 -10.22
CA GLN A 353 -2.94 -2.68 -10.35
C GLN A 353 -3.21 -3.83 -9.36
N GLN A 354 -2.21 -4.28 -8.60
CA GLN A 354 -2.39 -5.30 -7.56
C GLN A 354 -3.04 -4.74 -6.30
N THR A 355 -3.13 -3.41 -6.17
CA THR A 355 -3.63 -2.77 -4.95
C THR A 355 -5.10 -3.09 -4.73
N GLY A 356 -5.44 -3.66 -3.57
CA GLY A 356 -6.83 -3.85 -3.15
C GLY A 356 -7.41 -2.59 -2.53
N PHE A 357 -6.61 -1.92 -1.69
CA PHE A 357 -6.92 -0.60 -1.13
C PHE A 357 -5.65 0.18 -0.77
N VAL A 358 -5.81 1.48 -0.65
CA VAL A 358 -4.77 2.38 -0.18
C VAL A 358 -5.37 3.45 0.73
N PHE A 359 -4.61 3.87 1.73
CA PHE A 359 -5.02 5.00 2.57
C PHE A 359 -3.88 5.93 2.93
N VAL A 360 -4.25 7.13 3.35
CA VAL A 360 -3.41 8.07 4.11
C VAL A 360 -4.16 8.42 5.39
N SER A 361 -3.57 8.14 6.56
CA SER A 361 -4.11 8.58 7.84
C SER A 361 -3.48 9.90 8.26
N GLN A 362 -4.32 10.88 8.64
CA GLN A 362 -3.94 12.16 9.20
C GLN A 362 -4.44 12.23 10.65
N MET A 363 -3.54 12.30 11.62
CA MET A 363 -3.84 12.23 13.04
C MET A 363 -3.42 13.54 13.73
N ARG A 364 -4.35 14.21 14.42
CA ARG A 364 -4.19 15.58 14.91
C ARG A 364 -4.55 15.69 16.40
N SER A 365 -3.56 15.98 17.24
CA SER A 365 -3.70 16.04 18.69
C SER A 365 -4.40 17.31 19.22
N TRP A 366 -4.50 18.35 18.40
CA TRP A 366 -5.11 19.64 18.79
C TRP A 366 -6.62 19.75 18.56
N LEU A 367 -7.21 18.73 17.95
CA LEU A 367 -8.65 18.62 17.75
C LEU A 367 -9.25 17.58 18.69
N PRO A 368 -10.56 17.67 19.00
CA PRO A 368 -11.25 16.57 19.66
C PRO A 368 -11.00 15.26 18.92
N ARG A 369 -10.84 14.15 19.64
CA ARG A 369 -10.47 12.85 19.04
C ARG A 369 -11.43 12.41 17.95
N GLU A 370 -12.70 12.73 18.08
CA GLU A 370 -13.77 12.40 17.15
C GLU A 370 -13.64 13.14 15.80
N ILE A 371 -12.89 14.25 15.78
CA ILE A 371 -12.70 15.12 14.60
C ILE A 371 -11.26 15.02 14.07
N GLY A 372 -10.31 14.77 14.98
CA GLY A 372 -8.87 14.88 14.68
C GLY A 372 -8.33 13.85 13.70
N GLY A 373 -8.90 12.65 13.63
CA GLY A 373 -8.46 11.58 12.76
C GLY A 373 -9.21 11.53 11.43
N VAL A 374 -8.50 11.65 10.33
CA VAL A 374 -9.05 11.45 8.98
C VAL A 374 -8.28 10.33 8.29
N PHE A 375 -9.02 9.36 7.80
CA PHE A 375 -8.57 8.23 7.03
C PHE A 375 -8.96 8.47 5.57
N TRP A 376 -8.04 9.02 4.79
CA TRP A 376 -8.21 9.24 3.36
C TRP A 376 -8.10 7.90 2.65
N PHE A 377 -9.22 7.38 2.19
CA PHE A 377 -9.35 6.00 1.72
C PHE A 377 -9.68 5.92 0.24
N ALA A 378 -9.01 5.00 -0.46
CA ALA A 378 -9.33 4.62 -1.82
C ALA A 378 -9.28 3.09 -2.00
N ASN A 379 -10.18 2.55 -2.81
CA ASN A 379 -10.08 1.20 -3.33
C ASN A 379 -9.26 1.18 -4.62
N ASP A 380 -8.62 0.05 -4.90
CA ASP A 380 -7.80 -0.16 -6.09
C ASP A 380 -6.52 0.70 -6.08
N ASP A 381 -5.85 0.82 -7.19
CA ASP A 381 -4.60 1.52 -7.41
C ASP A 381 -4.68 3.02 -7.05
N ALA A 382 -3.75 3.50 -6.23
CA ALA A 382 -3.67 4.89 -5.79
C ALA A 382 -3.64 5.91 -6.94
N ASN A 383 -2.97 5.57 -8.06
CA ASN A 383 -2.91 6.45 -9.22
C ASN A 383 -4.22 6.50 -10.01
N MET A 384 -5.06 5.48 -9.87
CA MET A 384 -6.33 5.33 -10.59
C MET A 384 -7.56 5.62 -9.75
N ALA A 385 -7.41 6.02 -8.48
CA ALA A 385 -8.51 6.26 -7.55
C ALA A 385 -8.39 7.61 -6.84
N ALA A 386 -9.52 8.18 -6.41
CA ALA A 386 -9.58 9.36 -5.55
C ALA A 386 -9.67 8.95 -4.08
N PHE A 387 -8.97 9.67 -3.20
CA PHE A 387 -8.97 9.42 -1.76
C PHE A 387 -10.14 10.13 -1.08
N THR A 388 -11.13 9.39 -0.61
CA THR A 388 -12.29 9.98 0.08
C THR A 388 -12.03 10.14 1.58
N PRO A 389 -12.52 11.24 2.21
CA PRO A 389 -12.32 11.48 3.63
C PRO A 389 -13.26 10.60 4.48
N VAL A 390 -12.68 9.72 5.31
CA VAL A 390 -13.36 8.88 6.30
C VAL A 390 -12.89 9.32 7.68
N TYR A 391 -13.77 9.87 8.51
CA TYR A 391 -13.40 10.26 9.88
C TYR A 391 -13.32 9.05 10.80
N CYS A 392 -12.32 9.02 11.70
CA CYS A 392 -12.05 7.87 12.58
C CYS A 392 -13.20 7.55 13.56
N SER A 393 -14.08 8.52 13.81
CA SER A 393 -15.27 8.38 14.66
C SER A 393 -16.51 7.82 13.94
N MET A 394 -16.40 7.47 12.63
CA MET A 394 -17.53 6.91 11.89
C MET A 394 -18.09 5.67 12.55
N THR A 395 -19.42 5.62 12.64
CA THR A 395 -20.19 4.50 13.20
C THR A 395 -20.89 3.66 12.12
N GLU A 396 -20.90 4.14 10.88
CA GLU A 396 -21.49 3.47 9.73
C GLU A 396 -20.54 3.61 8.54
N ARG A 397 -20.18 2.51 7.89
CA ARG A 397 -19.37 2.58 6.68
C ARG A 397 -20.23 2.87 5.46
N PRO A 398 -19.72 3.57 4.43
CA PRO A 398 -20.41 3.74 3.15
C PRO A 398 -20.68 2.38 2.49
N GLU A 399 -21.94 2.16 2.04
CA GLU A 399 -22.32 0.89 1.39
C GLU A 399 -21.45 0.56 0.18
N CYS A 400 -21.04 1.57 -0.59
CA CYS A 400 -20.18 1.36 -1.77
C CYS A 400 -18.80 0.77 -1.43
N TYR A 401 -18.33 0.89 -0.20
CA TYR A 401 -17.10 0.27 0.28
C TYR A 401 -17.29 -1.11 0.91
N ASN A 402 -18.51 -1.60 0.99
CA ASN A 402 -18.83 -2.96 1.40
C ASN A 402 -20.25 -3.33 0.94
N THR A 403 -20.43 -3.43 -0.37
CA THR A 403 -21.73 -3.71 -0.99
C THR A 403 -22.14 -5.16 -0.72
N PRO A 404 -23.35 -5.41 -0.17
CA PRO A 404 -23.81 -6.77 0.10
C PRO A 404 -23.83 -7.66 -1.15
N GLY A 405 -23.31 -8.89 -1.02
CA GLY A 405 -23.27 -9.88 -2.08
C GLY A 405 -22.23 -9.62 -3.18
N VAL A 406 -21.32 -8.68 -2.94
CA VAL A 406 -20.19 -8.36 -3.83
C VAL A 406 -18.88 -8.81 -3.18
N ASP A 407 -18.07 -9.52 -3.93
CA ASP A 407 -16.77 -10.06 -3.50
C ASP A 407 -15.79 -10.15 -4.69
N ALA A 408 -14.70 -10.88 -4.54
CA ALA A 408 -13.67 -11.06 -5.57
C ALA A 408 -14.17 -11.67 -6.89
N VAL A 409 -15.33 -12.34 -6.90
CA VAL A 409 -15.89 -13.04 -8.07
C VAL A 409 -17.30 -12.57 -8.44
N HIS A 410 -17.87 -11.62 -7.69
CA HIS A 410 -19.18 -11.03 -7.95
C HIS A 410 -19.06 -9.51 -8.17
N PHE A 411 -19.12 -9.11 -9.45
CA PHE A 411 -19.01 -7.71 -9.89
C PHE A 411 -20.29 -6.90 -9.60
N SER A 412 -20.12 -5.63 -9.24
CA SER A 412 -21.23 -4.65 -9.21
C SER A 412 -20.72 -3.22 -9.43
N LYS A 413 -21.45 -2.45 -10.26
CA LYS A 413 -21.24 -1.00 -10.42
C LYS A 413 -21.61 -0.18 -9.17
N LYS A 414 -22.21 -0.79 -8.15
CA LYS A 414 -22.49 -0.18 -6.84
C LYS A 414 -21.32 -0.29 -5.86
N ASN A 415 -20.30 -1.06 -6.22
CA ASN A 415 -19.12 -1.30 -5.38
C ASN A 415 -17.94 -0.48 -5.89
N ALA A 416 -17.30 0.25 -4.99
CA ALA A 416 -16.21 1.16 -5.33
C ALA A 416 -14.96 0.42 -5.85
N TYR A 417 -14.58 -0.71 -5.23
CA TYR A 417 -13.45 -1.51 -5.70
C TYR A 417 -13.63 -1.88 -7.18
N TRP A 418 -14.78 -2.49 -7.53
CA TRP A 418 -15.01 -2.95 -8.91
C TRP A 418 -15.07 -1.81 -9.92
N VAL A 419 -15.64 -0.66 -9.55
CA VAL A 419 -15.71 0.49 -10.48
C VAL A 419 -14.34 1.11 -10.68
N CYS A 420 -13.51 1.24 -9.62
CA CYS A 420 -12.13 1.70 -9.73
C CYS A 420 -11.29 0.70 -10.53
N ASN A 421 -11.34 -0.58 -10.20
CA ASN A 421 -10.58 -1.64 -10.87
C ASN A 421 -10.93 -1.79 -12.35
N MET A 422 -12.24 -1.76 -12.71
CA MET A 422 -12.68 -1.74 -14.11
C MET A 422 -12.10 -0.54 -14.86
N THR A 423 -12.07 0.62 -14.23
CA THR A 423 -11.54 1.86 -14.82
C THR A 423 -10.03 1.76 -15.00
N SER A 424 -9.28 1.30 -13.99
CA SER A 424 -7.83 1.15 -14.06
C SER A 424 -7.42 0.14 -15.13
N ASN A 425 -8.12 -1.00 -15.21
CA ASN A 425 -7.89 -2.01 -16.25
C ASN A 425 -8.18 -1.51 -17.68
N MET A 426 -9.05 -0.53 -17.86
CA MET A 426 -9.25 0.12 -19.15
C MET A 426 -8.17 1.14 -19.47
N VAL A 427 -7.68 1.87 -18.47
CA VAL A 427 -6.73 3.00 -18.64
C VAL A 427 -5.29 2.52 -18.82
N TYR A 428 -4.80 1.59 -18.00
CA TYR A 428 -3.40 1.16 -18.04
C TYR A 428 -2.93 0.67 -19.41
N PRO A 429 -3.66 -0.19 -20.14
CA PRO A 429 -3.22 -0.63 -21.48
C PRO A 429 -3.15 0.51 -22.51
N ARG A 430 -3.71 1.68 -22.20
CA ARG A 430 -3.75 2.88 -23.05
C ARG A 430 -3.36 4.12 -22.25
N TYR A 431 -2.36 3.99 -21.40
CA TYR A 431 -2.03 4.92 -20.34
C TYR A 431 -1.83 6.36 -20.83
N SER A 432 -0.87 6.60 -21.72
CA SER A 432 -0.58 7.96 -22.22
C SER A 432 -1.78 8.60 -22.94
N LEU A 433 -2.70 7.78 -23.47
CA LEU A 433 -3.92 8.24 -24.13
C LEU A 433 -5.03 8.61 -23.16
N MET A 434 -5.28 7.76 -22.14
CA MET A 434 -6.49 7.85 -21.32
C MET A 434 -6.26 8.44 -19.93
N PHE A 435 -5.08 8.22 -19.35
CA PHE A 435 -4.77 8.68 -18.00
C PHE A 435 -4.93 10.20 -17.79
N PRO A 436 -4.59 11.10 -18.74
CA PRO A 436 -4.84 12.53 -18.56
C PRO A 436 -6.30 12.87 -18.24
N THR A 437 -7.25 12.17 -18.88
CA THR A 437 -8.70 12.36 -18.62
C THR A 437 -9.12 11.84 -17.24
N LEU A 438 -8.58 10.68 -16.81
CA LEU A 438 -8.82 10.16 -15.47
C LEU A 438 -8.22 11.09 -14.41
N LYS A 439 -6.96 11.51 -14.62
CA LYS A 439 -6.22 12.38 -13.69
C LYS A 439 -6.95 13.69 -13.43
N GLU A 440 -7.51 14.32 -14.44
CA GLU A 440 -8.30 15.56 -14.31
C GLU A 440 -9.47 15.37 -13.33
N VAL A 441 -10.23 14.28 -13.47
CA VAL A 441 -11.37 13.98 -12.61
C VAL A 441 -10.93 13.63 -11.19
N ARG A 442 -9.90 12.79 -11.06
CA ARG A 442 -9.31 12.39 -9.79
C ARG A 442 -8.84 13.61 -8.99
N ASP A 443 -7.97 14.42 -9.62
CA ASP A 443 -7.38 15.59 -8.98
C ASP A 443 -8.45 16.64 -8.62
N SER A 444 -9.52 16.76 -9.41
CA SER A 444 -10.65 17.63 -9.10
C SER A 444 -11.40 17.19 -7.85
N LEU A 445 -11.63 15.88 -7.68
CA LEU A 445 -12.26 15.33 -6.46
C LEU A 445 -11.38 15.52 -5.24
N ASP A 446 -10.10 15.09 -5.29
CA ASP A 446 -9.15 15.24 -4.19
C ASP A 446 -9.05 16.72 -3.75
N ASN A 447 -8.86 17.64 -4.69
CA ASN A 447 -8.79 19.07 -4.40
C ASN A 447 -10.10 19.60 -3.76
N SER A 448 -11.26 19.09 -4.18
CA SER A 448 -12.55 19.49 -3.59
C SER A 448 -12.68 19.06 -2.13
N TYR A 449 -12.16 17.87 -1.79
CA TYR A 449 -12.16 17.36 -0.41
C TYR A 449 -11.22 18.16 0.48
N PHE A 450 -10.01 18.46 0.02
CA PHE A 450 -9.06 19.32 0.76
C PHE A 450 -9.63 20.74 0.97
N ALA A 451 -10.24 21.32 -0.05
CA ALA A 451 -10.85 22.65 0.07
C ALA A 451 -12.02 22.69 1.08
N ALA A 452 -12.77 21.60 1.20
CA ALA A 452 -13.90 21.50 2.11
C ALA A 452 -13.50 21.24 3.55
N GLN A 453 -12.34 20.60 3.81
CA GLN A 453 -11.95 20.04 5.11
C GLN A 453 -12.07 21.06 6.25
N ALA A 454 -11.49 22.25 6.12
CA ALA A 454 -11.52 23.27 7.16
C ALA A 454 -12.94 23.70 7.54
N GLY A 455 -13.83 23.86 6.56
CA GLY A 455 -15.24 24.21 6.78
C GLY A 455 -16.02 23.10 7.47
N VAL A 456 -15.82 21.86 7.04
CA VAL A 456 -16.43 20.66 7.64
C VAL A 456 -16.01 20.52 9.10
N GLU A 457 -14.73 20.65 9.40
CA GLU A 457 -14.19 20.48 10.73
C GLU A 457 -14.59 21.64 11.67
N LYS A 458 -14.67 22.87 11.16
CA LYS A 458 -15.22 24.00 11.92
C LYS A 458 -16.67 23.70 12.34
N LYS A 459 -17.50 23.23 11.41
CA LYS A 459 -18.89 22.86 11.71
C LYS A 459 -18.97 21.70 12.70
N ALA A 460 -18.11 20.70 12.56
CA ALA A 460 -18.01 19.59 13.49
C ALA A 460 -17.63 20.06 14.91
N GLN A 461 -16.70 21.00 15.06
CA GLN A 461 -16.31 21.56 16.35
C GLN A 461 -17.44 22.37 17.00
N GLU A 462 -18.21 23.16 16.21
CA GLU A 462 -19.39 23.87 16.69
C GLU A 462 -20.47 22.90 17.23
N LEU A 463 -20.69 21.79 16.54
CA LEU A 463 -21.60 20.72 16.97
C LEU A 463 -21.08 19.98 18.19
N TYR A 464 -19.77 19.70 18.22
CA TYR A 464 -19.09 19.01 19.32
C TYR A 464 -19.22 19.77 20.64
N ALA A 465 -19.09 21.10 20.59
CA ALA A 465 -19.25 21.96 21.77
C ALA A 465 -20.65 21.89 22.38
N GLN A 466 -21.67 21.56 21.58
CA GLN A 466 -23.05 21.37 22.03
C GLN A 466 -23.31 19.92 22.45
N ASN A 467 -22.92 18.98 21.62
CA ASN A 467 -23.08 17.55 21.82
C ASN A 467 -22.07 16.77 20.95
N PRO A 468 -21.10 16.04 21.53
CA PRO A 468 -20.13 15.24 20.78
C PRO A 468 -20.75 14.28 19.74
N GLN A 469 -21.90 13.67 20.08
CA GLN A 469 -22.59 12.75 19.16
C GLN A 469 -23.19 13.46 17.93
N ALA A 470 -23.53 14.73 18.03
CA ALA A 470 -23.98 15.52 16.88
C ALA A 470 -22.84 15.74 15.87
N ALA A 471 -21.61 15.97 16.36
CA ALA A 471 -20.42 16.05 15.52
C ALA A 471 -20.13 14.73 14.81
N VAL A 472 -20.16 13.61 15.54
CA VAL A 472 -19.97 12.26 14.98
C VAL A 472 -21.00 11.98 13.88
N LYS A 473 -22.29 12.23 14.14
CA LYS A 473 -23.35 12.06 13.15
C LYS A 473 -23.14 12.90 11.90
N TYR A 474 -22.72 14.16 12.08
CA TYR A 474 -22.44 15.06 10.97
C TYR A 474 -21.25 14.56 10.10
N LEU A 475 -20.14 14.17 10.73
CA LEU A 475 -18.96 13.66 10.04
C LEU A 475 -19.23 12.32 9.35
N ASN A 476 -20.03 11.45 9.98
CA ASN A 476 -20.49 10.20 9.36
C ASN A 476 -21.27 10.49 8.07
N GLY A 477 -22.28 11.36 8.13
CA GLY A 477 -23.06 11.76 6.95
C GLY A 477 -22.20 12.36 5.83
N TYR A 478 -21.24 13.22 6.19
CA TYR A 478 -20.30 13.81 5.24
C TYR A 478 -19.45 12.73 4.54
N SER A 479 -18.84 11.82 5.29
CA SER A 479 -17.99 10.77 4.71
C SER A 479 -18.79 9.82 3.81
N VAL A 480 -20.00 9.42 4.21
CA VAL A 480 -20.91 8.59 3.38
C VAL A 480 -21.27 9.32 2.08
N GLU A 481 -21.63 10.61 2.17
CA GLU A 481 -21.94 11.43 0.99
C GLU A 481 -20.76 11.50 0.01
N LYS A 482 -19.53 11.74 0.51
CA LYS A 482 -18.35 11.86 -0.36
C LYS A 482 -17.97 10.54 -1.03
N ALA A 483 -18.09 9.43 -0.33
CA ALA A 483 -17.89 8.10 -0.92
C ALA A 483 -18.91 7.81 -2.04
N GLN A 484 -20.18 8.13 -1.83
CA GLN A 484 -21.23 7.96 -2.85
C GLN A 484 -21.03 8.89 -4.05
N GLN A 485 -20.64 10.15 -3.82
CA GLN A 485 -20.33 11.11 -4.88
C GLN A 485 -19.11 10.63 -5.71
N MET A 486 -18.08 10.11 -5.07
CA MET A 486 -16.93 9.50 -5.76
C MET A 486 -17.37 8.34 -6.63
N LEU A 487 -18.12 7.38 -6.10
CA LEU A 487 -18.62 6.23 -6.88
C LEU A 487 -19.43 6.67 -8.10
N ALA A 488 -20.37 7.61 -7.92
CA ALA A 488 -21.18 8.14 -9.01
C ALA A 488 -20.31 8.80 -10.09
N ARG A 489 -19.33 9.60 -9.67
CA ARG A 489 -18.40 10.28 -10.58
C ARG A 489 -17.49 9.31 -11.32
N TRP A 490 -17.05 8.23 -10.69
CA TRP A 490 -16.22 7.19 -11.33
C TRP A 490 -17.02 6.38 -12.35
N ASN A 491 -18.27 6.04 -12.07
CA ASN A 491 -19.15 5.41 -13.07
C ASN A 491 -19.33 6.31 -14.31
N GLN A 492 -19.61 7.60 -14.10
CA GLN A 492 -19.73 8.59 -15.19
C GLN A 492 -18.41 8.72 -15.98
N LEU A 493 -17.27 8.75 -15.30
CA LEU A 493 -15.95 8.79 -15.92
C LEU A 493 -15.70 7.56 -16.80
N PHE A 494 -15.99 6.38 -16.29
CA PHE A 494 -15.85 5.14 -17.05
C PHE A 494 -16.68 5.18 -18.34
N GLU A 495 -17.98 5.50 -18.23
CA GLU A 495 -18.89 5.58 -19.38
C GLU A 495 -18.45 6.66 -20.39
N PHE A 496 -18.01 7.80 -19.90
CA PHE A 496 -17.44 8.87 -20.73
C PHE A 496 -16.20 8.40 -21.51
N MET A 497 -15.27 7.71 -20.83
CA MET A 497 -14.06 7.22 -21.48
C MET A 497 -14.33 6.09 -22.48
N VAL A 498 -15.32 5.21 -22.22
CA VAL A 498 -15.78 4.21 -23.19
C VAL A 498 -16.19 4.90 -24.49
N VAL A 499 -16.97 5.98 -24.41
CA VAL A 499 -17.40 6.73 -25.61
C VAL A 499 -16.26 7.49 -26.25
N LYS A 500 -15.42 8.18 -25.45
CA LYS A 500 -14.36 9.07 -25.95
C LYS A 500 -13.27 8.32 -26.70
N TYR A 501 -12.92 7.10 -26.24
CA TYR A 501 -11.72 6.36 -26.65
C TYR A 501 -12.02 5.00 -27.31
N ASN A 502 -13.27 4.73 -27.73
CA ASN A 502 -13.55 3.48 -28.43
C ASN A 502 -12.74 3.39 -29.74
N ASP A 503 -12.45 2.16 -30.18
CA ASP A 503 -11.74 1.86 -31.45
C ASP A 503 -10.36 2.54 -31.57
N MET A 504 -9.67 2.85 -30.44
CA MET A 504 -8.35 3.48 -30.39
C MET A 504 -8.27 4.87 -31.04
N ILE A 505 -9.42 5.57 -31.11
CA ILE A 505 -9.52 6.97 -31.56
C ILE A 505 -9.80 7.90 -30.39
N ILE A 506 -9.79 9.22 -30.64
CA ILE A 506 -10.22 10.24 -29.69
C ILE A 506 -11.38 11.00 -30.29
N LYS A 507 -12.58 10.85 -29.72
CA LYS A 507 -13.71 11.72 -30.07
C LYS A 507 -13.52 13.09 -29.43
N PRO A 508 -13.55 14.18 -30.23
CA PRO A 508 -13.29 15.51 -29.72
C PRO A 508 -14.40 16.00 -28.80
N THR A 509 -13.99 16.69 -27.72
CA THR A 509 -14.89 17.38 -26.79
C THR A 509 -14.61 18.88 -26.78
N ASP A 510 -15.55 19.67 -26.30
CA ASP A 510 -15.31 21.06 -25.94
C ASP A 510 -14.60 21.17 -24.56
N LYS A 511 -14.38 22.39 -24.09
CA LYS A 511 -13.74 22.67 -22.79
C LYS A 511 -14.55 22.17 -21.57
N ASN A 512 -15.84 21.87 -21.76
CA ASN A 512 -16.74 21.38 -20.72
C ASN A 512 -16.89 19.84 -20.77
N GLY A 513 -16.14 19.16 -21.65
CA GLY A 513 -16.25 17.70 -21.85
C GLY A 513 -17.42 17.25 -22.74
N THR A 514 -18.17 18.17 -23.34
CA THR A 514 -19.30 17.82 -24.24
C THR A 514 -18.74 17.36 -25.59
N PHE A 515 -19.22 16.22 -26.10
CA PHE A 515 -18.78 15.70 -27.39
C PHE A 515 -19.19 16.66 -28.52
N LYS A 516 -18.23 17.03 -29.37
CA LYS A 516 -18.48 17.86 -30.54
C LYS A 516 -19.28 17.10 -31.57
N LYS A 517 -20.21 17.80 -32.20
CA LYS A 517 -21.07 17.29 -33.28
C LYS A 517 -20.85 18.08 -34.54
N THR A 518 -21.13 17.45 -35.69
CA THR A 518 -21.26 18.14 -36.98
C THR A 518 -22.52 19.01 -36.98
N PRO A 519 -22.67 19.97 -37.90
CA PRO A 519 -23.89 20.73 -38.04
C PRO A 519 -25.15 19.87 -38.27
N TYR A 520 -24.98 18.63 -38.71
CA TYR A 520 -26.08 17.68 -38.98
C TYR A 520 -26.35 16.72 -37.79
N GLY A 521 -25.77 16.99 -36.62
CA GLY A 521 -26.01 16.23 -35.38
C GLY A 521 -25.19 14.94 -35.21
N LEU A 522 -24.36 14.57 -36.18
CA LEU A 522 -23.44 13.44 -36.06
C LEU A 522 -22.20 13.81 -35.24
N GLY A 523 -21.51 12.82 -34.67
CA GLY A 523 -20.22 13.05 -34.00
C GLY A 523 -19.20 13.70 -34.96
N ALA A 524 -18.42 14.66 -34.44
CA ALA A 524 -17.34 15.25 -35.23
C ALA A 524 -16.25 14.20 -35.53
N THR A 525 -15.49 14.45 -36.62
CA THR A 525 -14.40 13.55 -37.04
C THR A 525 -13.44 13.24 -35.88
N PRO A 526 -13.21 11.96 -35.56
CA PRO A 526 -12.32 11.59 -34.47
C PRO A 526 -10.87 11.80 -34.85
N VAL A 527 -10.04 12.05 -33.83
CA VAL A 527 -8.57 12.09 -33.97
C VAL A 527 -8.03 10.67 -33.91
N ARG A 528 -7.05 10.36 -34.75
CA ARG A 528 -6.25 9.12 -34.70
C ARG A 528 -4.88 9.46 -34.10
N PRO A 529 -4.57 9.03 -32.85
CA PRO A 529 -3.40 9.52 -32.14
C PRO A 529 -2.05 9.05 -32.74
N GLY A 530 -2.01 7.93 -33.46
CA GLY A 530 -0.76 7.37 -33.98
C GLY A 530 0.12 6.73 -32.92
N TYR A 531 1.40 6.52 -33.25
CA TYR A 531 2.42 5.94 -32.36
C TYR A 531 3.40 7.01 -31.88
N PRO A 532 3.93 6.93 -30.65
CA PRO A 532 5.15 7.64 -30.28
C PRO A 532 6.31 7.25 -31.21
N GLU A 533 7.14 8.21 -31.59
CA GLU A 533 8.26 7.99 -32.53
C GLU A 533 9.22 6.88 -32.07
N LYS A 534 9.52 6.83 -30.76
CA LYS A 534 10.38 5.77 -30.18
C LYS A 534 9.80 4.37 -30.41
N PHE A 535 8.48 4.21 -30.33
CA PHE A 535 7.82 2.93 -30.58
C PHE A 535 7.80 2.59 -32.08
N ALA A 536 7.53 3.57 -32.95
CA ALA A 536 7.64 3.38 -34.41
C ALA A 536 9.04 2.92 -34.84
N LYS A 537 10.11 3.54 -34.29
CA LYS A 537 11.49 3.10 -34.52
C LYS A 537 11.74 1.67 -34.05
N GLN A 538 11.14 1.26 -32.92
CA GLN A 538 11.26 -0.11 -32.42
C GLN A 538 10.57 -1.12 -33.34
N LEU A 539 9.39 -0.79 -33.85
CA LEU A 539 8.67 -1.63 -34.82
C LEU A 539 9.51 -1.84 -36.08
N VAL A 540 10.09 -0.78 -36.66
CA VAL A 540 10.94 -0.87 -37.83
C VAL A 540 12.19 -1.73 -37.54
N LYS A 541 12.83 -1.54 -36.37
CA LYS A 541 13.97 -2.37 -35.96
C LYS A 541 13.64 -3.86 -35.88
N GLN A 542 12.43 -4.22 -35.49
CA GLN A 542 11.98 -5.61 -35.37
C GLN A 542 11.51 -6.21 -36.69
N SER A 543 10.88 -5.41 -37.57
CA SER A 543 10.27 -5.87 -38.81
C SER A 543 11.15 -5.69 -40.05
N GLY A 544 12.22 -4.87 -39.97
CA GLY A 544 12.97 -4.44 -41.15
C GLY A 544 12.05 -3.80 -42.19
N ASP A 545 12.27 -4.09 -43.44
CA ASP A 545 11.51 -3.52 -44.56
C ASP A 545 10.16 -4.21 -44.84
N LYS A 546 9.74 -5.15 -43.97
CA LYS A 546 8.48 -5.89 -44.19
C LYS A 546 7.25 -4.98 -44.41
N PHE A 547 7.24 -3.84 -43.80
CA PHE A 547 6.14 -2.86 -43.86
C PHE A 547 6.55 -1.54 -44.51
N LEU A 548 7.68 -1.53 -45.22
CA LEU A 548 8.11 -0.36 -46.00
C LEU A 548 7.14 -0.13 -47.15
N VAL A 549 6.64 1.09 -47.26
CA VAL A 549 5.81 1.49 -48.43
C VAL A 549 6.72 1.62 -49.63
N PRO A 550 6.42 0.96 -50.77
CA PRO A 550 7.19 1.12 -51.98
C PRO A 550 7.21 2.57 -52.46
N GLU A 551 8.35 3.02 -52.99
CA GLU A 551 8.40 4.32 -53.66
C GLU A 551 7.50 4.32 -54.90
N GLU A 552 6.54 5.25 -54.94
CA GLU A 552 5.79 5.47 -56.19
C GLU A 552 6.76 5.98 -57.28
N LYS A 553 6.93 5.20 -58.32
CA LYS A 553 7.61 5.71 -59.53
C LYS A 553 6.73 6.80 -60.12
N LYS A 554 7.17 8.07 -59.93
CA LYS A 554 6.56 9.25 -60.55
C LYS A 554 6.65 9.15 -62.06
#